data_99c4c490aea2e38c25403978b9ae7e79
#
_entry.id   99c4c490aea2e38c25403978b9ae7e79
#
_cell.length_a   1.000
_cell.length_b   1.000
_cell.length_c   1.000
_cell.angle_alpha   90.00
_cell.angle_beta   90.00
_cell.angle_gamma   90.00
#
_symmetry.space_group_name_H-M   'P 1'
#
loop_
_entity.id
_entity.type
_entity.pdbx_description
1 polymer ?
#
loop_
_entity_poly.entity_id
_entity_poly.type
_entity_poly.pdbx_seq_one_letter_code
_entity_poly.pdbx_strand_id
1 'polypeptide(L)'
;MGTVTYLPTYFQIVDGLAPEQAGLMTFPMMAGVLAMSVLTGFLATKTGRYKWMPIASTVVAAIGYVLLSQLTVGTTLLMTGVFLFVLGVGIGLGQQILVLIVQNEFSHDIVGTVTAANSFFRQIGSTLGASLVGALFTSRLSADLAAQLPRVDNINVNRITPEFVQHLAEPVRHAIATAYSDALVPIFLYVVPLLVVGFVLMLT
;
A
#
# COMPACT_ATOMS: atom_id res chain seq x y z
N MET A 1 3.74 2.54 0.13
CA MET A 1 4.33 1.55 1.07
C MET A 1 3.61 1.51 2.41
N GLY A 2 3.40 2.63 3.12
CA GLY A 2 2.78 2.63 4.45
C GLY A 2 1.39 1.97 4.54
N THR A 3 0.52 2.17 3.56
CA THR A 3 -0.81 1.56 3.51
C THR A 3 -0.78 0.04 3.37
N VAL A 4 0.21 -0.50 2.69
CA VAL A 4 0.35 -1.95 2.45
C VAL A 4 0.70 -2.71 3.74
N THR A 5 1.34 -2.05 4.69
CA THR A 5 1.74 -2.65 5.98
C THR A 5 0.54 -3.13 6.80
N TYR A 6 -0.63 -2.51 6.63
CA TYR A 6 -1.85 -2.86 7.35
C TYR A 6 -2.70 -3.94 6.68
N LEU A 7 -2.40 -4.30 5.42
CA LEU A 7 -3.17 -5.29 4.66
C LEU A 7 -3.16 -6.70 5.26
N PRO A 8 -2.03 -7.26 5.74
CA PRO A 8 -2.06 -8.59 6.36
C PRO A 8 -2.97 -8.64 7.58
N THR A 9 -3.00 -7.57 8.39
CA THR A 9 -3.90 -7.47 9.54
C THR A 9 -5.36 -7.32 9.09
N TYR A 10 -5.60 -6.57 8.02
CA TYR A 10 -6.91 -6.45 7.38
C TYR A 10 -7.46 -7.83 6.99
N PHE A 11 -6.69 -8.64 6.29
CA PHE A 11 -7.11 -9.97 5.86
C PHE A 11 -7.38 -10.92 7.03
N GLN A 12 -6.65 -10.79 8.13
CA GLN A 12 -6.88 -11.58 9.33
C GLN A 12 -8.16 -11.16 10.07
N ILE A 13 -8.45 -9.87 10.15
CA ILE A 13 -9.61 -9.34 10.90
C ILE A 13 -10.88 -9.38 10.05
N VAL A 14 -10.82 -8.96 8.78
CA VAL A 14 -11.99 -8.81 7.91
C VAL A 14 -12.34 -10.11 7.20
N ASP A 15 -11.35 -10.79 6.62
CA ASP A 15 -11.56 -12.03 5.88
C ASP A 15 -11.39 -13.29 6.75
N GLY A 16 -10.99 -13.12 8.02
CA GLY A 16 -10.82 -14.24 8.95
C GLY A 16 -9.69 -15.21 8.57
N LEU A 17 -8.72 -14.75 7.78
CA LEU A 17 -7.62 -15.60 7.32
C LEU A 17 -6.62 -15.89 8.44
N ALA A 18 -6.05 -17.09 8.42
CA ALA A 18 -4.89 -17.42 9.26
C ALA A 18 -3.69 -16.50 8.89
N PRO A 19 -2.77 -16.22 9.83
CA PRO A 19 -1.62 -15.33 9.58
C PRO A 19 -0.80 -15.71 8.35
N GLU A 20 -0.62 -17.00 8.10
CA GLU A 20 0.10 -17.54 6.95
C GLU A 20 -0.63 -17.23 5.63
N GLN A 21 -1.94 -17.40 5.60
CA GLN A 21 -2.79 -17.12 4.44
C GLN A 21 -2.84 -15.61 4.16
N ALA A 22 -2.97 -14.80 5.20
CA ALA A 22 -2.94 -13.34 5.10
C ALA A 22 -1.59 -12.83 4.56
N GLY A 23 -0.48 -13.47 4.94
CA GLY A 23 0.84 -13.22 4.36
C GLY A 23 0.89 -13.59 2.88
N LEU A 24 0.35 -14.76 2.49
CA LEU A 24 0.29 -15.20 1.09
C LEU A 24 -0.55 -14.27 0.21
N MET A 25 -1.55 -13.59 0.77
CA MET A 25 -2.36 -12.60 0.05
C MET A 25 -1.55 -11.37 -0.41
N THR A 26 -0.37 -11.13 0.14
CA THR A 26 0.54 -10.09 -0.36
C THR A 26 1.41 -10.55 -1.54
N PHE A 27 1.45 -11.85 -1.82
CA PHE A 27 2.27 -12.44 -2.89
C PHE A 27 1.94 -11.88 -4.29
N PRO A 28 0.67 -11.70 -4.70
CA PRO A 28 0.34 -11.10 -5.99
C PRO A 28 0.97 -9.70 -6.17
N MET A 29 1.00 -8.89 -5.11
CA MET A 29 1.64 -7.59 -5.15
C MET A 29 3.16 -7.72 -5.34
N MET A 30 3.81 -8.60 -4.60
CA MET A 30 5.26 -8.84 -4.76
C MET A 30 5.59 -9.39 -6.14
N ALA A 31 4.76 -10.27 -6.68
CA ALA A 31 4.90 -10.77 -8.05
C ALA A 31 4.79 -9.64 -9.09
N GLY A 32 3.84 -8.72 -8.91
CA GLY A 32 3.71 -7.53 -9.75
C GLY A 32 4.94 -6.61 -9.68
N VAL A 33 5.45 -6.36 -8.46
CA VAL A 33 6.69 -5.58 -8.26
C VAL A 33 7.87 -6.21 -8.96
N LEU A 34 8.10 -7.50 -8.75
CA LEU A 34 9.25 -8.23 -9.33
C LEU A 34 9.15 -8.30 -10.85
N ALA A 35 8.01 -8.73 -11.39
CA ALA A 35 7.79 -8.84 -12.82
C ALA A 35 8.01 -7.50 -13.52
N MET A 36 7.47 -6.43 -12.95
CA MET A 36 7.56 -5.11 -13.57
C MET A 36 8.93 -4.47 -13.38
N SER A 37 9.62 -4.71 -12.28
CA SER A 37 11.00 -4.25 -12.09
C SER A 37 11.95 -4.85 -13.13
N VAL A 38 11.82 -6.16 -13.39
CA VAL A 38 12.62 -6.85 -14.42
C VAL A 38 12.28 -6.32 -15.81
N LEU A 39 10.98 -6.22 -16.13
CA LEU A 39 10.52 -5.74 -17.43
C LEU A 39 10.95 -4.29 -17.69
N THR A 40 10.87 -3.43 -16.69
CA THR A 40 11.30 -2.02 -16.75
C THR A 40 12.80 -1.91 -17.04
N GLY A 41 13.62 -2.70 -16.35
CA GLY A 41 15.07 -2.75 -16.61
C GLY A 41 15.37 -3.18 -18.06
N PHE A 42 14.71 -4.24 -18.53
CA PHE A 42 14.87 -4.72 -19.91
C PHE A 42 14.41 -3.70 -20.96
N LEU A 43 13.23 -3.08 -20.76
CA LEU A 43 12.71 -2.06 -21.66
C LEU A 43 13.59 -0.80 -21.69
N ALA A 44 14.07 -0.35 -20.55
CA ALA A 44 14.95 0.81 -20.44
C ALA A 44 16.26 0.61 -21.21
N THR A 45 16.89 -0.57 -21.06
CA THR A 45 18.13 -0.89 -21.78
C THR A 45 17.94 -1.07 -23.28
N LYS A 46 16.80 -1.65 -23.71
CA LYS A 46 16.52 -1.91 -25.12
C LYS A 46 16.07 -0.67 -25.90
N THR A 47 15.27 0.19 -25.29
CA THR A 47 14.65 1.33 -25.98
C THR A 47 15.38 2.65 -25.75
N GLY A 48 16.15 2.77 -24.68
CA GLY A 48 16.80 4.02 -24.26
C GLY A 48 15.80 5.13 -23.85
N ARG A 49 14.50 4.88 -23.98
CA ARG A 49 13.44 5.84 -23.69
C ARG A 49 12.75 5.48 -22.40
N TYR A 50 13.24 6.01 -21.29
CA TYR A 50 12.72 5.69 -19.94
C TYR A 50 11.98 6.84 -19.27
N LYS A 51 11.98 8.08 -19.82
CA LYS A 51 11.38 9.27 -19.20
C LYS A 51 9.86 9.16 -18.97
N TRP A 52 9.15 8.36 -19.76
CA TRP A 52 7.70 8.15 -19.60
C TRP A 52 7.36 7.12 -18.48
N MET A 53 8.31 6.28 -18.10
CA MET A 53 8.06 5.19 -17.16
C MET A 53 7.70 5.65 -15.74
N PRO A 54 8.33 6.69 -15.15
CA PRO A 54 7.90 7.24 -13.86
C PRO A 54 6.46 7.75 -13.90
N ILE A 55 6.08 8.38 -15.02
CA ILE A 55 4.71 8.87 -15.24
C ILE A 55 3.73 7.70 -15.25
N ALA A 56 4.03 6.66 -16.03
CA ALA A 56 3.22 5.43 -16.07
C ALA A 56 3.12 4.75 -14.69
N SER A 57 4.22 4.73 -13.93
CA SER A 57 4.25 4.20 -12.56
C SER A 57 3.24 4.88 -11.63
N THR A 58 3.20 6.22 -11.63
CA THR A 58 2.27 6.98 -10.78
C THR A 58 0.82 6.75 -11.18
N VAL A 59 0.53 6.66 -12.49
CA VAL A 59 -0.82 6.37 -12.99
C VAL A 59 -1.28 4.96 -12.60
N VAL A 60 -0.44 3.95 -12.84
CA VAL A 60 -0.79 2.55 -12.50
C VAL A 60 -0.92 2.37 -10.99
N ALA A 61 -0.04 2.99 -10.19
CA ALA A 61 -0.16 2.96 -8.73
C ALA A 61 -1.45 3.65 -8.26
N ALA A 62 -1.83 4.79 -8.85
CA ALA A 62 -3.08 5.48 -8.54
C ALA A 62 -4.29 4.59 -8.85
N ILE A 63 -4.31 3.91 -10.02
CA ILE A 63 -5.35 2.94 -10.37
C ILE A 63 -5.39 1.81 -9.32
N GLY A 64 -4.25 1.26 -8.92
CA GLY A 64 -4.17 0.24 -7.89
C GLY A 64 -4.77 0.69 -6.55
N TYR A 65 -4.49 1.92 -6.11
CA TYR A 65 -5.08 2.48 -4.89
C TYR A 65 -6.58 2.75 -5.02
N VAL A 66 -7.06 3.22 -6.18
CA VAL A 66 -8.50 3.39 -6.45
C VAL A 66 -9.21 2.03 -6.44
N LEU A 67 -8.60 0.98 -7.00
CA LEU A 67 -9.16 -0.38 -6.93
C LEU A 67 -9.21 -0.89 -5.49
N LEU A 68 -8.15 -0.69 -4.70
CA LEU A 68 -8.12 -1.06 -3.29
C LEU A 68 -9.12 -0.25 -2.44
N SER A 69 -9.46 0.97 -2.84
CA SER A 69 -10.51 1.75 -2.16
C SER A 69 -11.93 1.23 -2.41
N GLN A 70 -12.10 0.25 -3.28
CA GLN A 70 -13.39 -0.43 -3.52
C GLN A 70 -13.51 -1.76 -2.74
N LEU A 71 -12.54 -2.09 -1.89
CA LEU A 71 -12.62 -3.27 -1.04
C LEU A 71 -13.80 -3.12 -0.06
N THR A 72 -14.55 -4.20 0.07
CA THR A 72 -15.68 -4.32 1.02
C THR A 72 -15.58 -5.64 1.76
N VAL A 73 -16.25 -5.72 2.90
CA VAL A 73 -16.42 -6.99 3.63
C VAL A 73 -17.14 -7.98 2.71
N GLY A 74 -16.45 -9.04 2.29
CA GLY A 74 -16.95 -10.03 1.32
C GLY A 74 -16.41 -9.92 -0.10
N THR A 75 -15.48 -8.99 -0.37
CA THR A 75 -14.75 -8.98 -1.66
C THR A 75 -13.98 -10.28 -1.82
N THR A 76 -14.08 -10.91 -2.99
CA THR A 76 -13.41 -12.19 -3.25
C THR A 76 -11.89 -12.04 -3.16
N LEU A 77 -11.21 -12.98 -2.52
CA LEU A 77 -9.74 -12.98 -2.38
C LEU A 77 -9.00 -12.87 -3.72
N LEU A 78 -9.57 -13.47 -4.77
CA LEU A 78 -9.02 -13.36 -6.13
C LEU A 78 -9.04 -11.90 -6.63
N MET A 79 -10.14 -11.19 -6.41
CA MET A 79 -10.28 -9.79 -6.82
C MET A 79 -9.32 -8.89 -6.05
N THR A 80 -9.20 -9.11 -4.75
CA THR A 80 -8.20 -8.45 -3.90
C THR A 80 -6.78 -8.72 -4.40
N GLY A 81 -6.47 -9.95 -4.78
CA GLY A 81 -5.19 -10.33 -5.38
C GLY A 81 -4.90 -9.58 -6.68
N VAL A 82 -5.90 -9.41 -7.55
CA VAL A 82 -5.76 -8.62 -8.79
C VAL A 82 -5.48 -7.14 -8.48
N PHE A 83 -6.19 -6.55 -7.52
CA PHE A 83 -5.96 -5.15 -7.12
C PHE A 83 -4.55 -4.95 -6.57
N LEU A 84 -4.09 -5.88 -5.74
CA LEU A 84 -2.74 -5.89 -5.20
C LEU A 84 -1.68 -6.07 -6.29
N PHE A 85 -1.94 -6.93 -7.27
CA PHE A 85 -1.04 -7.11 -8.40
C PHE A 85 -0.89 -5.83 -9.22
N VAL A 86 -2.01 -5.14 -9.53
CA VAL A 86 -1.99 -3.85 -10.25
C VAL A 86 -1.20 -2.81 -9.47
N LEU A 87 -1.40 -2.72 -8.16
CA LEU A 87 -0.62 -1.83 -7.30
C LEU A 87 0.88 -2.21 -7.34
N GLY A 88 1.19 -3.50 -7.27
CA GLY A 88 2.55 -4.02 -7.37
C GLY A 88 3.24 -3.65 -8.68
N VAL A 89 2.55 -3.75 -9.79
CA VAL A 89 3.02 -3.31 -11.13
C VAL A 89 3.38 -1.82 -11.11
N GLY A 90 2.51 -0.97 -10.57
CA GLY A 90 2.77 0.46 -10.45
C GLY A 90 4.01 0.77 -9.62
N ILE A 91 4.15 0.14 -8.45
CA ILE A 91 5.29 0.31 -7.56
C ILE A 91 6.59 -0.20 -8.22
N GLY A 92 6.55 -1.37 -8.84
CA GLY A 92 7.70 -2.00 -9.50
C GLY A 92 8.27 -1.16 -10.65
N LEU A 93 7.39 -0.58 -11.47
CA LEU A 93 7.76 0.38 -12.52
C LEU A 93 8.57 1.56 -11.96
N GLY A 94 8.08 2.18 -10.87
CA GLY A 94 8.69 3.38 -10.32
C GLY A 94 10.00 3.11 -9.61
N GLN A 95 10.10 2.03 -8.84
CA GLN A 95 11.30 1.78 -8.03
C GLN A 95 12.57 1.61 -8.87
N GLN A 96 12.51 0.81 -9.92
CA GLN A 96 13.67 0.51 -10.73
C GLN A 96 14.11 1.69 -11.58
N ILE A 97 13.15 2.39 -12.17
CA ILE A 97 13.46 3.47 -13.10
C ILE A 97 14.05 4.70 -12.41
N LEU A 98 13.59 5.03 -11.20
CA LEU A 98 14.15 6.15 -10.44
C LEU A 98 15.63 5.94 -10.10
N VAL A 99 16.01 4.71 -9.76
CA VAL A 99 17.43 4.36 -9.52
C VAL A 99 18.24 4.48 -10.81
N LEU A 100 17.69 4.01 -11.93
CA LEU A 100 18.36 4.08 -13.23
C LEU A 100 18.57 5.53 -13.70
N ILE A 101 17.57 6.40 -13.52
CA ILE A 101 17.68 7.83 -13.86
C ILE A 101 18.82 8.47 -13.07
N VAL A 102 18.85 8.24 -11.76
CA VAL A 102 19.91 8.76 -10.89
C VAL A 102 21.30 8.26 -11.32
N GLN A 103 21.41 6.99 -11.68
CA GLN A 103 22.68 6.41 -12.11
C GLN A 103 23.15 6.92 -13.48
N ASN A 104 22.25 7.29 -14.38
CA ASN A 104 22.57 7.78 -15.71
C ASN A 104 22.87 9.29 -15.75
N GLU A 105 22.30 10.06 -14.83
CA GLU A 105 22.44 11.53 -14.82
C GLU A 105 23.75 12.00 -14.16
N PHE A 106 24.33 11.19 -13.25
CA PHE A 106 25.49 11.57 -12.48
C PHE A 106 26.75 10.76 -12.88
N SER A 107 27.92 11.41 -12.74
CA SER A 107 29.22 10.78 -13.05
C SER A 107 29.51 9.59 -12.13
N HIS A 108 30.33 8.67 -12.60
CA HIS A 108 30.72 7.46 -11.85
C HIS A 108 31.31 7.75 -10.46
N ASP A 109 31.98 8.90 -10.30
CA ASP A 109 32.66 9.26 -9.05
C ASP A 109 31.65 9.55 -7.91
N ILE A 110 30.46 10.06 -8.23
CA ILE A 110 29.45 10.46 -7.24
C ILE A 110 28.17 9.62 -7.30
N VAL A 111 28.04 8.71 -8.28
CA VAL A 111 26.82 7.89 -8.47
C VAL A 111 26.43 7.10 -7.22
N GLY A 112 27.42 6.61 -6.46
CA GLY A 112 27.19 5.92 -5.19
C GLY A 112 26.54 6.83 -4.14
N THR A 113 27.05 8.04 -3.98
CA THR A 113 26.53 9.04 -3.05
C THR A 113 25.10 9.46 -3.41
N VAL A 114 24.84 9.71 -4.70
CA VAL A 114 23.50 10.14 -5.16
C VAL A 114 22.50 9.00 -5.05
N THR A 115 22.89 7.76 -5.35
CA THR A 115 22.04 6.58 -5.15
C THR A 115 21.69 6.37 -3.67
N ALA A 116 22.67 6.57 -2.79
CA ALA A 116 22.45 6.51 -1.33
C ALA A 116 21.49 7.61 -0.86
N ALA A 117 21.67 8.84 -1.33
CA ALA A 117 20.78 9.96 -1.03
C ALA A 117 19.34 9.69 -1.52
N ASN A 118 19.17 9.18 -2.75
CA ASN A 118 17.85 8.77 -3.26
C ASN A 118 17.19 7.71 -2.37
N SER A 119 17.96 6.70 -1.95
CA SER A 119 17.46 5.65 -1.05
C SER A 119 17.08 6.21 0.32
N PHE A 120 17.86 7.15 0.85
CA PHE A 120 17.61 7.82 2.12
C PHE A 120 16.31 8.62 2.10
N PHE A 121 16.11 9.50 1.11
CA PHE A 121 14.88 10.27 0.96
C PHE A 121 13.66 9.38 0.75
N ARG A 122 13.78 8.31 -0.03
CA ARG A 122 12.73 7.32 -0.23
C ARG A 122 12.35 6.63 1.09
N GLN A 123 13.32 6.30 1.93
CA GLN A 123 13.08 5.68 3.24
C GLN A 123 12.39 6.64 4.20
N ILE A 124 12.84 7.89 4.26
CA ILE A 124 12.16 8.94 5.04
C ILE A 124 10.71 9.10 4.59
N GLY A 125 10.48 9.25 3.28
CA GLY A 125 9.13 9.37 2.73
C GLY A 125 8.25 8.16 3.05
N SER A 126 8.81 6.94 3.00
CA SER A 126 8.11 5.70 3.38
C SER A 126 7.73 5.69 4.85
N THR A 127 8.63 6.09 5.74
CA THR A 127 8.40 6.13 7.20
C THR A 127 7.37 7.19 7.57
N LEU A 128 7.51 8.40 7.03
CA LEU A 128 6.54 9.47 7.26
C LEU A 128 5.15 9.09 6.72
N GLY A 129 5.10 8.50 5.52
CA GLY A 129 3.86 8.00 4.95
C GLY A 129 3.20 6.90 5.81
N ALA A 130 3.99 5.95 6.32
CA ALA A 130 3.49 4.90 7.20
C ALA A 130 2.95 5.47 8.52
N SER A 131 3.65 6.41 9.12
CA SER A 131 3.22 7.06 10.37
C SER A 131 1.93 7.87 10.19
N LEU A 132 1.82 8.61 9.09
CA LEU A 132 0.61 9.38 8.77
C LEU A 132 -0.60 8.47 8.54
N VAL A 133 -0.42 7.41 7.75
CA VAL A 133 -1.44 6.39 7.51
C VAL A 133 -1.86 5.73 8.82
N GLY A 134 -0.89 5.36 9.67
CA GLY A 134 -1.16 4.75 10.97
C GLY A 134 -1.96 5.67 11.90
N ALA A 135 -1.61 6.95 11.97
CA ALA A 135 -2.34 7.93 12.79
C ALA A 135 -3.77 8.13 12.29
N LEU A 136 -3.97 8.27 10.97
CA LEU A 136 -5.31 8.40 10.36
C LEU A 136 -6.14 7.13 10.58
N PHE A 137 -5.55 5.98 10.40
CA PHE A 137 -6.20 4.70 10.59
C PHE A 137 -6.66 4.51 12.05
N THR A 138 -5.75 4.71 13.01
CA THR A 138 -6.07 4.56 14.45
C THR A 138 -7.15 5.55 14.89
N SER A 139 -7.08 6.80 14.45
CA SER A 139 -8.08 7.83 14.74
C SER A 139 -9.48 7.45 14.21
N ARG A 140 -9.56 6.98 12.96
CA ARG A 140 -10.83 6.54 12.35
C ARG A 140 -11.38 5.29 13.01
N LEU A 141 -10.53 4.28 13.16
CA LEU A 141 -10.95 3.03 13.79
C LEU A 141 -11.49 3.24 15.21
N SER A 142 -10.87 4.14 15.99
CA SER A 142 -11.39 4.48 17.32
C SER A 142 -12.76 5.16 17.28
N ALA A 143 -12.98 6.05 16.31
CA ALA A 143 -14.25 6.74 16.13
C ALA A 143 -15.37 5.77 15.67
N ASP A 144 -15.07 4.92 14.70
CA ASP A 144 -16.02 3.95 14.13
C ASP A 144 -16.41 2.87 15.15
N LEU A 145 -15.45 2.40 15.95
CA LEU A 145 -15.72 1.45 17.04
C LEU A 145 -16.60 2.08 18.14
N ALA A 146 -16.33 3.32 18.52
CA ALA A 146 -17.17 4.03 19.50
C ALA A 146 -18.61 4.23 19.00
N ALA A 147 -18.79 4.42 17.70
CA ALA A 147 -20.11 4.56 17.09
C ALA A 147 -20.88 3.24 16.97
N GLN A 148 -20.18 2.14 16.61
CA GLN A 148 -20.80 0.84 16.35
C GLN A 148 -20.97 -0.03 17.60
N LEU A 149 -20.15 0.19 18.64
CA LEU A 149 -20.13 -0.60 19.88
C LEU A 149 -20.27 0.29 21.14
N PRO A 150 -21.35 1.08 21.28
CA PRO A 150 -21.51 2.06 22.38
C PRO A 150 -21.64 1.40 23.79
N ARG A 151 -21.81 0.08 23.87
CA ARG A 151 -21.97 -0.67 25.14
C ARG A 151 -20.70 -1.39 25.60
N VAL A 152 -19.64 -1.36 24.83
CA VAL A 152 -18.36 -1.98 25.21
C VAL A 152 -17.43 -0.88 25.66
N ASP A 153 -17.58 -0.45 26.92
CA ASP A 153 -16.69 0.51 27.57
C ASP A 153 -15.22 0.04 27.44
N ASN A 154 -14.39 0.92 26.88
CA ASN A 154 -12.94 0.75 26.81
C ASN A 154 -12.40 -0.38 25.87
N ILE A 155 -12.95 -0.54 24.66
CA ILE A 155 -12.18 -1.23 23.62
C ILE A 155 -10.96 -0.36 23.27
N ASN A 156 -9.84 -0.67 23.88
CA ASN A 156 -8.57 -0.06 23.53
C ASN A 156 -8.18 -0.59 22.14
N VAL A 157 -8.19 0.30 21.13
CA VAL A 157 -7.85 -0.03 19.72
C VAL A 157 -6.53 -0.80 19.64
N ASN A 158 -5.58 -0.52 20.55
CA ASN A 158 -4.30 -1.21 20.63
C ASN A 158 -4.40 -2.69 21.11
N ARG A 159 -5.56 -3.13 21.59
CA ARG A 159 -5.82 -4.51 22.03
C ARG A 159 -6.62 -5.32 21.00
N ILE A 160 -7.04 -4.71 19.89
CA ILE A 160 -7.71 -5.41 18.80
C ILE A 160 -6.64 -6.17 18.01
N THR A 161 -6.33 -7.37 18.49
CA THR A 161 -5.49 -8.33 17.75
C THR A 161 -6.39 -9.27 16.94
N PRO A 162 -5.91 -9.81 15.80
CA PRO A 162 -6.67 -10.79 15.03
C PRO A 162 -7.15 -11.97 15.87
N GLU A 163 -6.32 -12.48 16.78
CA GLU A 163 -6.69 -13.55 17.72
C GLU A 163 -7.86 -13.16 18.63
N PHE A 164 -7.83 -11.94 19.18
CA PHE A 164 -8.91 -11.45 20.03
C PHE A 164 -10.24 -11.40 19.27
N VAL A 165 -10.22 -10.91 18.02
CA VAL A 165 -11.42 -10.77 17.17
C VAL A 165 -12.02 -12.13 16.82
N GLN A 166 -11.20 -13.16 16.57
CA GLN A 166 -11.68 -14.49 16.21
C GLN A 166 -12.43 -15.20 17.35
N HIS A 167 -12.17 -14.84 18.62
CA HIS A 167 -12.84 -15.41 19.79
C HIS A 167 -14.15 -14.67 20.17
N LEU A 168 -14.51 -13.60 19.47
CA LEU A 168 -15.71 -12.84 19.73
C LEU A 168 -16.96 -13.46 19.07
N ALA A 169 -18.14 -13.18 19.65
CA ALA A 169 -19.42 -13.55 19.05
C ALA A 169 -19.59 -12.92 17.67
N GLU A 170 -20.22 -13.64 16.73
CA GLU A 170 -20.43 -13.22 15.33
C GLU A 170 -20.88 -11.76 15.16
N PRO A 171 -21.89 -11.23 15.89
CA PRO A 171 -22.33 -9.86 15.68
C PRO A 171 -21.25 -8.83 16.02
N VAL A 172 -20.42 -9.10 17.04
CA VAL A 172 -19.34 -8.19 17.45
C VAL A 172 -18.15 -8.30 16.48
N ARG A 173 -17.85 -9.52 16.04
CA ARG A 173 -16.80 -9.76 15.04
C ARG A 173 -17.11 -9.04 13.75
N HIS A 174 -18.33 -9.15 13.24
CA HIS A 174 -18.76 -8.46 12.02
C HIS A 174 -18.71 -6.94 12.17
N ALA A 175 -19.12 -6.38 13.32
CA ALA A 175 -19.03 -4.96 13.60
C ALA A 175 -17.57 -4.46 13.59
N ILE A 176 -16.64 -5.21 14.21
CA ILE A 176 -15.21 -4.87 14.19
C ILE A 176 -14.63 -4.97 12.78
N ALA A 177 -14.98 -6.02 12.01
CA ALA A 177 -14.54 -6.17 10.63
C ALA A 177 -15.00 -5.01 9.74
N THR A 178 -16.26 -4.60 9.90
CA THR A 178 -16.82 -3.44 9.19
C THR A 178 -16.12 -2.14 9.60
N ALA A 179 -15.97 -1.88 10.90
CA ALA A 179 -15.26 -0.70 11.39
C ALA A 179 -13.80 -0.66 10.91
N TYR A 180 -13.14 -1.81 10.85
CA TYR A 180 -11.77 -1.91 10.34
C TYR A 180 -11.69 -1.61 8.83
N SER A 181 -12.65 -2.13 8.06
CA SER A 181 -12.78 -1.85 6.63
C SER A 181 -13.07 -0.37 6.37
N ASP A 182 -14.04 0.20 7.06
CA ASP A 182 -14.46 1.60 6.93
C ASP A 182 -13.35 2.58 7.36
N ALA A 183 -12.50 2.18 8.31
CA ALA A 183 -11.35 2.97 8.71
C ALA A 183 -10.19 2.90 7.71
N LEU A 184 -9.89 1.71 7.14
CA LEU A 184 -8.70 1.50 6.30
C LEU A 184 -8.94 1.85 4.82
N VAL A 185 -10.07 1.42 4.26
CA VAL A 185 -10.34 1.50 2.82
C VAL A 185 -10.32 2.95 2.29
N PRO A 186 -10.93 3.96 2.95
CA PRO A 186 -10.86 5.34 2.47
C PRO A 186 -9.45 5.94 2.50
N ILE A 187 -8.54 5.38 3.30
CA ILE A 187 -7.16 5.87 3.37
C ILE A 187 -6.42 5.63 2.05
N PHE A 188 -6.76 4.56 1.33
CA PHE A 188 -6.20 4.33 0.00
C PHE A 188 -6.50 5.49 -0.96
N LEU A 189 -7.68 6.09 -0.84
CA LEU A 189 -8.06 7.23 -1.67
C LEU A 189 -7.28 8.52 -1.31
N TYR A 190 -6.89 8.70 -0.05
CA TYR A 190 -6.08 9.87 0.36
C TYR A 190 -4.63 9.81 -0.15
N VAL A 191 -4.15 8.65 -0.55
CA VAL A 191 -2.84 8.52 -1.20
C VAL A 191 -2.88 8.99 -2.65
N VAL A 192 -4.05 8.92 -3.31
CA VAL A 192 -4.20 9.30 -4.73
C VAL A 192 -3.81 10.75 -5.01
N PRO A 193 -4.25 11.77 -4.24
CA PRO A 193 -3.81 13.16 -4.43
C PRO A 193 -2.29 13.34 -4.34
N LEU A 194 -1.63 12.61 -3.44
CA LEU A 194 -0.16 12.62 -3.34
C LEU A 194 0.51 12.08 -4.59
N LEU A 195 -0.08 11.03 -5.19
CA LEU A 195 0.39 10.48 -6.46
C LEU A 195 0.15 11.45 -7.63
N VAL A 196 -0.95 12.20 -7.61
CA VAL A 196 -1.21 13.26 -8.61
C VAL A 196 -0.17 14.37 -8.50
N VAL A 197 0.19 14.80 -7.29
CA VAL A 197 1.29 15.77 -7.10
C VAL A 197 2.61 15.20 -7.63
N GLY A 198 2.94 13.94 -7.32
CA GLY A 198 4.11 13.26 -7.87
C GLY A 198 4.09 13.17 -9.39
N PHE A 199 2.92 12.89 -9.98
CA PHE A 199 2.71 12.87 -11.43
C PHE A 199 3.01 14.24 -12.06
N VAL A 200 2.45 15.31 -11.49
CA VAL A 200 2.68 16.68 -12.00
C VAL A 200 4.16 17.06 -11.91
N LEU A 201 4.82 16.74 -10.80
CA LEU A 201 6.26 16.98 -10.64
C LEU A 201 7.13 16.20 -11.63
N MET A 202 6.67 15.06 -12.12
CA MET A 202 7.41 14.28 -13.13
C MET A 202 7.17 14.73 -14.57
N LEU A 203 6.21 15.64 -14.81
CA LEU A 203 5.97 16.26 -16.10
C LEU A 203 6.86 17.51 -16.36
N THR A 204 7.38 18.09 -15.28
CA THR A 204 8.27 19.27 -15.33
C THR A 204 9.73 18.85 -15.45
#